data_474d7fccf508b074bad3cb1fc823d979
#
_entry.id   474d7fccf508b074bad3cb1fc823d979
#
_cell.length_a   1.000
_cell.length_b   1.000
_cell.length_c   1.000
_cell.angle_alpha   90.00
_cell.angle_beta   90.00
_cell.angle_gamma   90.00
#
_symmetry.space_group_name_H-M   'P 1'
#
loop_
_entity.id
_entity.type
_entity.pdbx_description
1 polymer ?
#
loop_
_entity_poly.entity_id
_entity_poly.type
_entity_poly.pdbx_seq_one_letter_code
_entity_poly.pdbx_strand_id
1 'polypeptide(L)'
;MSDVIVVGGGPSGMMAALLLAKHGLTSHIVERRETILQAPRAHAVNGKTIEICSTAGIPADEIYAAGMPATRGGMVNFWSTLSGTYLGGLPYERQDEAVLDLVSYKLVNISQPKFEAILARHVEANDMITLSRGVTAGEL
;
A
#
# COMPACT_ATOMS: atom_id res chain seq x y z
N MET A 1 -12.51 -10.49 -23.14
CA MET A 1 -12.18 -9.08 -23.47
C MET A 1 -12.39 -8.32 -22.17
N SER A 2 -11.45 -7.50 -21.72
CA SER A 2 -11.59 -6.77 -20.46
C SER A 2 -12.29 -5.45 -20.69
N ASP A 3 -13.09 -5.00 -19.69
CA ASP A 3 -13.81 -3.73 -19.75
C ASP A 3 -12.86 -2.53 -19.62
N VAL A 4 -11.77 -2.71 -18.85
CA VAL A 4 -10.81 -1.65 -18.56
C VAL A 4 -9.39 -2.16 -18.72
N ILE A 5 -8.52 -1.33 -19.33
CA ILE A 5 -7.06 -1.53 -19.35
C ILE A 5 -6.42 -0.59 -18.32
N VAL A 6 -5.62 -1.15 -17.43
CA VAL A 6 -4.86 -0.40 -16.40
C VAL A 6 -3.38 -0.42 -16.78
N VAL A 7 -2.81 0.73 -17.09
CA VAL A 7 -1.38 0.85 -17.42
C VAL A 7 -0.59 1.15 -16.16
N GLY A 8 0.21 0.18 -15.73
CA GLY A 8 1.03 0.21 -14.53
C GLY A 8 0.51 -0.69 -13.40
N GLY A 9 1.32 -1.68 -13.02
CA GLY A 9 1.03 -2.65 -11.94
C GLY A 9 1.61 -2.24 -10.59
N GLY A 10 1.76 -0.95 -10.32
CA GLY A 10 2.09 -0.43 -9.00
C GLY A 10 0.87 -0.38 -8.07
N PRO A 11 1.03 0.14 -6.82
CA PRO A 11 -0.05 0.15 -5.82
C PRO A 11 -1.35 0.77 -6.33
N SER A 12 -1.27 1.89 -7.04
CA SER A 12 -2.45 2.59 -7.55
C SER A 12 -3.18 1.78 -8.62
N GLY A 13 -2.45 1.17 -9.57
CA GLY A 13 -3.06 0.37 -10.64
C GLY A 13 -3.68 -0.92 -10.11
N MET A 14 -2.99 -1.61 -9.20
CA MET A 14 -3.53 -2.81 -8.56
C MET A 14 -4.77 -2.48 -7.73
N MET A 15 -4.77 -1.39 -6.97
CA MET A 15 -5.93 -0.95 -6.20
C MET A 15 -7.10 -0.55 -7.10
N ALA A 16 -6.84 0.15 -8.22
CA ALA A 16 -7.87 0.49 -9.19
C ALA A 16 -8.54 -0.77 -9.75
N ALA A 17 -7.75 -1.78 -10.12
CA ALA A 17 -8.27 -3.04 -10.64
C ALA A 17 -9.13 -3.79 -9.61
N LEU A 18 -8.69 -3.85 -8.34
CA LEU A 18 -9.46 -4.46 -7.26
C LEU A 18 -10.80 -3.75 -7.00
N LEU A 19 -10.80 -2.42 -7.05
CA LEU A 19 -12.03 -1.64 -6.90
C LEU A 19 -12.96 -1.82 -8.12
N LEU A 20 -12.42 -1.88 -9.34
CA LEU A 20 -13.20 -2.19 -10.55
C LEU A 20 -13.87 -3.57 -10.44
N ALA A 21 -13.12 -4.58 -10.03
CA ALA A 21 -13.65 -5.92 -9.81
C ALA A 21 -14.79 -5.93 -8.77
N LYS A 22 -14.66 -5.15 -7.69
CA LYS A 22 -15.74 -4.98 -6.71
C LYS A 22 -17.02 -4.40 -7.32
N HIS A 23 -16.89 -3.59 -8.37
CA HIS A 23 -18.02 -3.03 -9.11
C HIS A 23 -18.47 -3.89 -10.30
N GLY A 24 -17.97 -5.12 -10.42
CA GLY A 24 -18.37 -6.07 -11.47
C GLY A 24 -17.71 -5.82 -12.82
N LEU A 25 -16.61 -5.03 -12.87
CA LEU A 25 -15.88 -4.72 -14.09
C LEU A 25 -14.60 -5.55 -14.18
N THR A 26 -14.39 -6.17 -15.33
CA THR A 26 -13.15 -6.90 -15.63
C THR A 26 -12.03 -5.93 -16.01
N SER A 27 -10.80 -6.22 -15.57
CA SER A 27 -9.65 -5.38 -15.92
C SER A 27 -8.44 -6.18 -16.34
N HIS A 28 -7.58 -5.55 -17.15
CA HIS A 28 -6.29 -6.08 -17.54
C HIS A 28 -5.20 -5.06 -17.17
N ILE A 29 -4.38 -5.42 -16.19
CA ILE A 29 -3.23 -4.62 -15.78
C ILE A 29 -2.04 -4.98 -16.67
N VAL A 30 -1.42 -3.97 -17.27
CA VAL A 30 -0.18 -4.10 -18.06
C VAL A 30 0.95 -3.42 -17.30
N GLU A 31 1.97 -4.19 -16.90
CA GLU A 31 3.12 -3.71 -16.14
C GLU A 31 4.43 -4.04 -16.88
N ARG A 32 5.25 -3.01 -17.14
CA ARG A 32 6.51 -3.15 -17.89
C ARG A 32 7.60 -3.95 -17.15
N ARG A 33 7.56 -3.96 -15.80
CA ARG A 33 8.50 -4.73 -15.00
C ARG A 33 8.03 -6.16 -14.85
N GLU A 34 8.97 -7.09 -14.91
CA GLU A 34 8.69 -8.51 -14.68
C GLU A 34 8.42 -8.82 -13.20
N THR A 35 9.04 -8.05 -12.29
CA THR A 35 8.94 -8.26 -10.85
C THR A 35 8.66 -6.96 -10.10
N ILE A 36 8.20 -7.09 -8.85
CA ILE A 36 8.06 -5.96 -7.93
C ILE A 36 9.45 -5.38 -7.64
N LEU A 37 9.58 -4.07 -7.76
CA LEU A 37 10.83 -3.37 -7.49
C LEU A 37 11.19 -3.47 -6.00
N GLN A 38 12.36 -4.01 -5.69
CA GLN A 38 12.85 -4.19 -4.32
C GLN A 38 13.56 -2.94 -3.75
N ALA A 39 13.75 -1.90 -4.57
CA ALA A 39 14.37 -0.65 -4.10
C ALA A 39 13.51 0.04 -3.04
N PRO A 40 14.11 0.60 -1.99
CA PRO A 40 13.39 1.41 -1.01
C PRO A 40 12.67 2.58 -1.67
N ARG A 41 11.39 2.72 -1.36
CA ARG A 41 10.51 3.82 -1.79
C ARG A 41 9.70 4.28 -0.60
N ALA A 42 8.43 4.64 -0.83
CA ALA A 42 7.51 4.94 0.27
C ALA A 42 7.53 3.85 1.36
N HIS A 43 7.43 4.27 2.61
CA HIS A 43 7.51 3.39 3.77
C HIS A 43 6.33 3.56 4.74
N ALA A 44 5.33 4.33 4.36
CA ALA A 44 4.15 4.55 5.19
C ALA A 44 2.87 4.47 4.35
N VAL A 45 1.87 3.84 4.92
CA VAL A 45 0.50 3.77 4.39
C VAL A 45 -0.42 4.40 5.41
N ASN A 46 -1.10 5.47 5.03
CA ASN A 46 -2.00 6.21 5.92
C ASN A 46 -3.34 5.48 6.13
N GLY A 47 -4.07 5.88 7.18
CA GLY A 47 -5.33 5.25 7.54
C GLY A 47 -6.37 5.27 6.42
N LYS A 48 -6.40 6.34 5.61
CA LYS A 48 -7.34 6.41 4.47
C LYS A 48 -7.03 5.37 3.39
N THR A 49 -5.75 5.13 3.11
CA THR A 49 -5.35 4.06 2.18
C THR A 49 -5.75 2.68 2.71
N ILE A 50 -5.61 2.44 4.02
CA ILE A 50 -6.04 1.18 4.65
C ILE A 50 -7.56 1.02 4.56
N GLU A 51 -8.32 2.07 4.77
CA GLU A 51 -9.77 2.08 4.58
C GLU A 51 -10.18 1.71 3.15
N ILE A 52 -9.48 2.26 2.16
CA ILE A 52 -9.69 1.93 0.74
C ILE A 52 -9.33 0.46 0.48
N CYS A 53 -8.23 -0.06 1.04
CA CYS A 53 -7.85 -1.47 0.96
C CYS A 53 -8.94 -2.37 1.56
N SER A 54 -9.44 -2.04 2.75
CA SER A 54 -10.55 -2.76 3.39
C SER A 54 -11.80 -2.75 2.52
N THR A 55 -12.11 -1.60 1.91
CA THR A 55 -13.21 -1.48 0.95
C THR A 55 -13.01 -2.39 -0.26
N ALA A 56 -11.79 -2.54 -0.75
CA ALA A 56 -11.44 -3.42 -1.86
C ALA A 56 -11.37 -4.92 -1.48
N GLY A 57 -11.61 -5.26 -0.20
CA GLY A 57 -11.61 -6.64 0.30
C GLY A 57 -10.27 -7.11 0.87
N ILE A 58 -9.31 -6.21 1.07
CA ILE A 58 -8.02 -6.52 1.71
C ILE A 58 -8.15 -6.26 3.22
N PRO A 59 -8.00 -7.27 4.09
CA PRO A 59 -8.09 -7.08 5.53
C PRO A 59 -7.00 -6.13 6.05
N ALA A 60 -7.38 -5.17 6.89
CA ALA A 60 -6.43 -4.23 7.50
C ALA A 60 -5.35 -4.95 8.32
N ASP A 61 -5.73 -6.03 9.02
CA ASP A 61 -4.81 -6.83 9.84
C ASP A 61 -3.68 -7.44 9.01
N GLU A 62 -3.93 -7.80 7.74
CA GLU A 62 -2.89 -8.29 6.83
C GLU A 62 -1.83 -7.22 6.56
N ILE A 63 -2.25 -5.97 6.39
CA ILE A 63 -1.36 -4.83 6.16
C ILE A 63 -0.56 -4.53 7.43
N TYR A 64 -1.22 -4.50 8.59
CA TYR A 64 -0.56 -4.28 9.88
C TYR A 64 0.43 -5.38 10.23
N ALA A 65 0.11 -6.64 9.98
CA ALA A 65 1.01 -7.78 10.23
C ALA A 65 2.29 -7.72 9.39
N ALA A 66 2.23 -7.19 8.18
CA ALA A 66 3.39 -7.01 7.29
C ALA A 66 4.20 -5.74 7.61
N GLY A 67 3.60 -4.82 8.36
CA GLY A 67 4.20 -3.55 8.75
C GLY A 67 5.17 -3.66 9.93
N MET A 68 5.78 -2.52 10.27
CA MET A 68 6.61 -2.39 11.47
C MET A 68 5.71 -2.27 12.71
N PRO A 69 5.95 -3.03 13.78
CA PRO A 69 5.21 -2.87 15.03
C PRO A 69 5.34 -1.43 15.57
N ALA A 70 4.26 -0.88 16.09
CA ALA A 70 4.23 0.48 16.66
C ALA A 70 5.27 0.68 17.78
N THR A 71 5.64 -0.38 18.50
CA THR A 71 6.71 -0.37 19.50
C THR A 71 8.09 -0.03 18.94
N ARG A 72 8.31 -0.19 17.63
CA ARG A 72 9.57 0.11 16.94
C ARG A 72 9.49 1.31 16.01
N GLY A 73 8.33 1.61 15.46
CA GLY A 73 8.11 2.65 14.46
C GLY A 73 7.05 3.69 14.85
N GLY A 74 6.63 3.71 16.11
CA GLY A 74 5.55 4.59 16.57
C GLY A 74 6.00 6.00 16.97
N MET A 75 7.30 6.31 16.93
CA MET A 75 7.85 7.60 17.37
C MET A 75 8.83 8.19 16.35
N VAL A 76 8.76 9.48 16.16
CA VAL A 76 9.81 10.30 15.55
C VAL A 76 10.59 10.96 16.65
N ASN A 77 11.89 10.66 16.75
CA ASN A 77 12.78 11.20 17.76
C ASN A 77 13.72 12.23 17.14
N PHE A 78 13.90 13.36 17.82
CA PHE A 78 14.76 14.45 17.40
C PHE A 78 16.02 14.47 18.26
N TRP A 79 17.18 14.56 17.62
CA TRP A 79 18.49 14.59 18.24
C TRP A 79 19.31 15.73 17.64
N SER A 80 20.23 16.32 18.40
CA SER A 80 21.13 17.35 17.87
C SER A 80 22.10 16.79 16.83
N THR A 81 22.58 15.56 17.03
CA THR A 81 23.38 14.73 16.11
C THR A 81 23.09 13.26 16.42
N LEU A 82 23.55 12.30 15.59
CA LEU A 82 23.35 10.86 15.82
C LEU A 82 23.81 10.36 17.20
N SER A 83 24.84 10.97 17.76
CA SER A 83 25.38 10.67 19.10
C SER A 83 25.22 11.83 20.09
N GLY A 84 24.38 12.79 19.76
CA GLY A 84 24.24 14.03 20.54
C GLY A 84 23.11 13.98 21.57
N THR A 85 22.60 15.17 21.89
CA THR A 85 21.55 15.33 22.90
C THR A 85 20.18 15.01 22.31
N TYR A 86 19.38 14.22 23.01
CA TYR A 86 17.96 14.01 22.72
C TYR A 86 17.19 15.30 22.96
N LEU A 87 16.47 15.78 21.96
CA LEU A 87 15.72 17.04 22.00
C LEU A 87 14.22 16.82 22.27
N GLY A 88 13.71 15.63 21.96
CA GLY A 88 12.31 15.28 22.14
C GLY A 88 11.81 14.28 21.12
N GLY A 89 10.56 13.85 21.26
CA GLY A 89 9.90 12.94 20.32
C GLY A 89 8.41 13.22 20.20
N LEU A 90 7.85 12.80 19.08
CA LEU A 90 6.42 12.86 18.81
C LEU A 90 5.96 11.48 18.31
N PRO A 91 4.70 11.09 18.57
CA PRO A 91 4.10 9.97 17.88
C PRO A 91 4.25 10.15 16.35
N TYR A 92 4.64 9.08 15.65
CA TYR A 92 4.83 9.13 14.20
C TYR A 92 3.52 9.55 13.54
N GLU A 93 3.58 10.62 12.71
CA GLU A 93 2.40 11.22 12.08
C GLU A 93 1.26 11.56 13.08
N ARG A 94 1.62 11.78 14.35
CA ARG A 94 0.66 11.99 15.45
C ARG A 94 -0.37 10.88 15.60
N GLN A 95 0.00 9.62 15.29
CA GLN A 95 -0.86 8.45 15.35
C GLN A 95 -0.96 7.88 16.79
N ASP A 96 -1.27 8.74 17.75
CA ASP A 96 -1.67 8.33 19.12
C ASP A 96 -3.06 7.69 19.14
N GLU A 97 -3.52 7.22 20.31
CA GLU A 97 -4.84 6.57 20.43
C GLU A 97 -6.00 7.50 20.06
N ALA A 98 -5.88 8.80 20.32
CA ALA A 98 -6.93 9.78 20.04
C ALA A 98 -7.21 9.93 18.53
N VAL A 99 -6.29 9.52 17.64
CA VAL A 99 -6.56 9.55 16.20
C VAL A 99 -7.71 8.62 15.79
N LEU A 100 -7.96 7.55 16.54
CA LEU A 100 -9.04 6.60 16.25
C LEU A 100 -10.44 7.19 16.48
N ASP A 101 -10.56 8.31 17.18
CA ASP A 101 -11.81 9.07 17.28
C ASP A 101 -12.16 9.79 15.95
N LEU A 102 -11.16 9.97 15.08
CA LEU A 102 -11.28 10.73 13.83
C LEU A 102 -11.19 9.85 12.57
N VAL A 103 -10.53 8.69 12.66
CA VAL A 103 -10.29 7.79 11.51
C VAL A 103 -10.46 6.33 11.94
N SER A 104 -10.88 5.48 11.01
CA SER A 104 -11.09 4.05 11.27
C SER A 104 -9.78 3.26 11.45
N TYR A 105 -8.67 3.75 10.91
CA TYR A 105 -7.39 3.06 10.88
C TYR A 105 -6.23 4.01 11.14
N LYS A 106 -5.23 3.55 11.91
CA LYS A 106 -3.96 4.26 12.09
C LYS A 106 -3.06 4.06 10.86
N LEU A 107 -2.12 4.97 10.69
CA LEU A 107 -1.01 4.80 9.76
C LEU A 107 -0.18 3.55 10.13
N VAL A 108 0.32 2.84 9.13
CA VAL A 108 1.27 1.75 9.30
C VAL A 108 2.58 2.04 8.56
N ASN A 109 3.69 1.78 9.22
CA ASN A 109 5.01 1.87 8.62
C ASN A 109 5.32 0.54 7.91
N ILE A 110 5.12 0.51 6.61
CA ILE A 110 5.32 -0.66 5.75
C ILE A 110 6.05 -0.23 4.48
N SER A 111 7.09 -0.95 4.08
CA SER A 111 7.79 -0.65 2.84
C SER A 111 6.91 -0.93 1.62
N GLN A 112 7.03 -0.09 0.59
CA GLN A 112 6.26 -0.23 -0.64
C GLN A 112 6.33 -1.63 -1.27
N PRO A 113 7.49 -2.31 -1.37
CA PRO A 113 7.55 -3.67 -1.91
C PRO A 113 6.70 -4.69 -1.15
N LYS A 114 6.64 -4.58 0.18
CA LYS A 114 5.78 -5.45 1.01
C LYS A 114 4.31 -5.15 0.77
N PHE A 115 3.95 -3.88 0.69
CA PHE A 115 2.58 -3.47 0.40
C PHE A 115 2.14 -3.90 -1.00
N GLU A 116 3.01 -3.72 -2.01
CA GLU A 116 2.76 -4.21 -3.39
C GLU A 116 2.58 -5.73 -3.44
N ALA A 117 3.34 -6.49 -2.65
CA ALA A 117 3.20 -7.95 -2.59
C ALA A 117 1.84 -8.39 -2.02
N ILE A 118 1.29 -7.64 -1.06
CA ILE A 118 -0.07 -7.88 -0.55
C ILE A 118 -1.08 -7.64 -1.68
N LEU A 119 -1.02 -6.47 -2.32
CA LEU A 119 -1.93 -6.12 -3.41
C LEU A 119 -1.86 -7.14 -4.56
N ALA A 120 -0.66 -7.55 -4.95
CA ALA A 120 -0.44 -8.52 -6.03
C ALA A 120 -1.13 -9.85 -5.75
N ARG A 121 -1.04 -10.38 -4.52
CA ARG A 121 -1.73 -11.62 -4.15
C ARG A 121 -3.25 -11.51 -4.30
N HIS A 122 -3.84 -10.40 -3.88
CA HIS A 122 -5.28 -10.16 -4.03
C HIS A 122 -5.69 -9.97 -5.49
N VAL A 123 -4.85 -9.33 -6.30
CA VAL A 123 -5.04 -9.20 -7.75
C VAL A 123 -4.99 -10.57 -8.44
N GLU A 124 -3.96 -11.37 -8.13
CA GLU A 124 -3.74 -12.69 -8.72
C GLU A 124 -4.80 -13.73 -8.31
N ALA A 125 -5.41 -13.53 -7.14
CA ALA A 125 -6.52 -14.37 -6.65
C ALA A 125 -7.90 -13.97 -7.19
N ASN A 126 -8.00 -12.90 -7.99
CA ASN A 126 -9.27 -12.37 -8.48
C ASN A 126 -9.49 -12.67 -9.97
N ASP A 127 -10.45 -13.53 -10.27
CA ASP A 127 -10.75 -13.99 -11.64
C ASP A 127 -11.17 -12.86 -12.59
N MET A 128 -11.57 -11.70 -12.09
CA MET A 128 -11.95 -10.54 -12.91
C MET A 128 -10.73 -9.69 -13.32
N ILE A 129 -9.53 -10.00 -12.83
CA ILE A 129 -8.34 -9.22 -13.08
C ILE A 129 -7.30 -10.07 -13.78
N THR A 130 -6.80 -9.60 -14.93
CA THR A 130 -5.62 -10.18 -15.59
C THR A 130 -4.42 -9.28 -15.31
N LEU A 131 -3.31 -9.84 -14.87
CA LEU A 131 -2.04 -9.11 -14.67
C LEU A 131 -0.98 -9.63 -15.63
N SER A 132 -0.56 -8.80 -16.57
CA SER A 132 0.57 -9.08 -17.49
C SER A 132 1.78 -8.27 -17.07
N ARG A 133 2.84 -8.96 -16.64
CA ARG A 133 4.14 -8.37 -16.31
C ARG A 133 5.12 -8.51 -17.48
N GLY A 134 6.14 -7.64 -17.53
CA GLY A 134 7.11 -7.61 -18.63
C GLY A 134 6.54 -7.06 -19.94
N VAL A 135 5.36 -6.42 -19.91
CA VAL A 135 4.68 -5.89 -21.08
C VAL A 135 4.62 -4.36 -21.00
N THR A 136 5.14 -3.71 -22.04
CA THR A 136 5.09 -2.24 -22.16
C THR A 136 3.86 -1.85 -22.98
N ALA A 137 3.05 -0.94 -22.45
CA ALA A 137 1.99 -0.31 -23.23
C ALA A 137 2.65 0.57 -24.31
N GLY A 138 2.29 0.35 -25.57
CA GLY A 138 2.70 1.19 -26.69
C GLY A 138 1.85 2.47 -26.80
N GLU A 139 2.07 3.22 -27.88
CA GLU A 139 1.15 4.32 -28.25
C GLU A 139 -0.22 3.73 -28.62
N LEU A 140 -1.28 4.36 -28.11
CA LEU A 140 -2.67 4.03 -28.43
C LEU A 140 -3.07 4.63 -29.77
#